data_94baff2e10a3b3836ac586b5644bb190
#
_entry.id   94baff2e10a3b3836ac586b5644bb190
#
_cell.length_a   1.000
_cell.length_b   1.000
_cell.length_c   1.000
_cell.angle_alpha   90.00
_cell.angle_beta   90.00
_cell.angle_gamma   90.00
#
_symmetry.space_group_name_H-M   'P 1'
#
loop_
_entity.id
_entity.type
_entity.pdbx_description
1 polymer ?
#
loop_
_entity_poly.entity_id
_entity_poly.type
_entity_poly.pdbx_seq_one_letter_code
_entity_poly.pdbx_strand_id
1 'polypeptide(L)'
;MVHELNLRILPQWAYNEQSIIAYLRQEKGINAGAVRVLRRSIDARQRTIYVNLTVQAYVGEEPPQLYFEPYIYKDVSDRPSVIVVGAGPGGLFAALRLIELGLKPIVVERGKDVRERKKDLARIRPEQRVDPESNYSFGEGGAGAYSDGKLYTRSKKRGNTDRILQIFVQHGASQAILADAHPHIGTDRLPRVIENMRKTILAYGGEVHFQTKMTGLIIDHSSLRSGGTPLTIDHCGKRIIGIVAKKMVNGQWSIVNEFKGPVILATGHSARDVYRYLAASGIDIEAKGLAIGVRLEHPAHLIDQIQYHCREGRGRWLPAAEYSLVTQVQGRGVYSFCMCPGGFVVPAASGPEQVVVNGMSPSGRNGRWSNSGMVVEIRPEDLQALSNFPSKGEEKDCKSPFKEDLRVLRLQEELERQCWLQANRLQTAPAQRMTDFVSGRLSADLNESSYAPGLIASPLHFWLPDFISMRLREAFKLWGKQKRGFLTSEATVIGIETRTSSPVRILRDSETMQHIRIAGLFPCGEGAGYAGGIVSAGVDGERCAEAAATYVLSRP
;
A
#
# COMPACT_ATOMS: atom_id res chain seq x y z
N MET A 1 -40.78 -5.14 -7.75
CA MET A 1 -40.33 -4.22 -8.88
C MET A 1 -39.12 -3.44 -8.43
N VAL A 2 -38.03 -3.42 -9.23
CA VAL A 2 -36.81 -2.70 -8.91
C VAL A 2 -36.68 -1.46 -9.80
N HIS A 3 -36.49 -0.29 -9.19
CA HIS A 3 -36.27 0.97 -9.88
C HIS A 3 -34.81 1.41 -9.71
N GLU A 4 -34.09 1.67 -10.78
CA GLU A 4 -32.76 2.29 -10.72
C GLU A 4 -32.90 3.81 -10.90
N LEU A 5 -32.36 4.56 -9.95
CA LEU A 5 -32.51 6.02 -9.85
C LEU A 5 -31.17 6.71 -9.62
N ASN A 6 -30.99 7.83 -10.31
CA ASN A 6 -29.90 8.76 -10.04
C ASN A 6 -30.42 9.93 -9.22
N LEU A 7 -29.86 10.15 -8.05
CA LEU A 7 -30.29 11.16 -7.08
C LEU A 7 -29.15 12.13 -6.82
N ARG A 8 -29.49 13.42 -6.66
CA ARG A 8 -28.60 14.47 -6.15
C ARG A 8 -29.29 15.10 -4.94
N ILE A 9 -28.88 14.66 -3.75
CA ILE A 9 -29.58 14.95 -2.48
C ILE A 9 -28.67 15.58 -1.45
N LEU A 10 -29.25 16.20 -0.44
CA LEU A 10 -28.50 16.74 0.69
C LEU A 10 -27.89 15.63 1.54
N PRO A 11 -26.75 15.88 2.23
CA PRO A 11 -26.04 14.87 2.99
C PRO A 11 -26.88 14.14 4.05
N GLN A 12 -27.84 14.83 4.66
CA GLN A 12 -28.73 14.26 5.68
C GLN A 12 -29.58 13.08 5.19
N TRP A 13 -29.79 12.97 3.89
CA TRP A 13 -30.57 11.89 3.26
C TRP A 13 -29.71 10.73 2.73
N ALA A 14 -28.37 10.92 2.62
CA ALA A 14 -27.53 10.11 1.73
C ALA A 14 -26.83 8.91 2.37
N TYR A 15 -26.76 8.86 3.70
CA TYR A 15 -25.88 7.89 4.39
C TYR A 15 -26.62 6.82 5.20
N ASN A 16 -27.94 6.93 5.30
CA ASN A 16 -28.77 5.95 5.97
C ASN A 16 -29.85 5.45 5.01
N GLU A 17 -30.05 4.14 4.93
CA GLU A 17 -31.02 3.51 4.04
C GLU A 17 -32.45 4.03 4.29
N GLN A 18 -32.86 4.13 5.56
CA GLN A 18 -34.19 4.64 5.93
C GLN A 18 -34.37 6.11 5.50
N SER A 19 -33.32 6.91 5.58
CA SER A 19 -33.36 8.30 5.09
C SER A 19 -33.53 8.38 3.59
N ILE A 20 -32.86 7.51 2.83
CA ILE A 20 -33.04 7.42 1.37
C ILE A 20 -34.45 6.96 1.03
N ILE A 21 -34.99 5.97 1.72
CA ILE A 21 -36.39 5.49 1.55
C ILE A 21 -37.38 6.63 1.84
N ALA A 22 -37.18 7.38 2.94
CA ALA A 22 -38.02 8.53 3.27
C ALA A 22 -37.98 9.60 2.19
N TYR A 23 -36.78 9.92 1.66
CA TYR A 23 -36.62 10.84 0.54
C TYR A 23 -37.35 10.35 -0.71
N LEU A 24 -37.22 9.09 -1.08
CA LEU A 24 -37.90 8.49 -2.24
C LEU A 24 -39.41 8.57 -2.12
N ARG A 25 -39.95 8.33 -0.93
CA ARG A 25 -41.38 8.45 -0.66
C ARG A 25 -41.86 9.90 -0.79
N GLN A 26 -41.16 10.85 -0.16
CA GLN A 26 -41.58 12.26 -0.09
C GLN A 26 -41.38 12.99 -1.41
N GLU A 27 -40.23 12.82 -2.04
CA GLU A 27 -39.82 13.63 -3.20
C GLU A 27 -40.02 12.92 -4.55
N LYS A 28 -40.18 11.62 -4.56
CA LYS A 28 -40.34 10.81 -5.79
C LYS A 28 -41.61 9.99 -5.85
N GLY A 29 -42.40 9.93 -4.77
CA GLY A 29 -43.64 9.14 -4.71
C GLY A 29 -43.39 7.62 -4.75
N ILE A 30 -42.17 7.15 -4.47
CA ILE A 30 -41.81 5.73 -4.56
C ILE A 30 -41.82 5.12 -3.16
N ASN A 31 -42.69 4.16 -2.91
CA ASN A 31 -42.80 3.38 -1.66
C ASN A 31 -41.86 2.16 -1.71
N ALA A 32 -40.55 2.41 -1.61
CA ALA A 32 -39.58 1.34 -1.51
C ALA A 32 -39.58 0.71 -0.10
N GLY A 33 -39.50 -0.63 -0.03
CA GLY A 33 -39.30 -1.37 1.23
C GLY A 33 -37.80 -1.44 1.60
N ALA A 34 -36.94 -1.42 0.60
CA ALA A 34 -35.48 -1.43 0.76
C ALA A 34 -34.81 -0.65 -0.36
N VAL A 35 -33.58 -0.20 -0.08
CA VAL A 35 -32.77 0.54 -1.07
C VAL A 35 -31.34 0.02 -1.05
N ARG A 36 -30.80 -0.23 -2.22
CA ARG A 36 -29.39 -0.53 -2.44
C ARG A 36 -28.69 0.67 -3.08
N VAL A 37 -27.58 1.11 -2.47
CA VAL A 37 -26.72 2.12 -3.09
C VAL A 37 -25.73 1.43 -4.02
N LEU A 38 -25.77 1.78 -5.31
CA LEU A 38 -24.83 1.28 -6.34
C LEU A 38 -23.62 2.19 -6.47
N ARG A 39 -23.85 3.50 -6.32
CA ARG A 39 -22.80 4.53 -6.39
C ARG A 39 -23.07 5.65 -5.42
N ARG A 40 -22.00 6.14 -4.76
CA ARG A 40 -22.06 7.31 -3.89
C ARG A 40 -20.82 8.17 -4.08
N SER A 41 -21.04 9.48 -4.30
CA SER A 41 -19.95 10.47 -4.36
C SER A 41 -20.42 11.81 -3.79
N ILE A 42 -19.47 12.58 -3.25
CA ILE A 42 -19.74 13.91 -2.67
C ILE A 42 -19.40 14.97 -3.72
N ASP A 43 -20.30 15.91 -3.90
CA ASP A 43 -20.11 17.12 -4.70
C ASP A 43 -20.00 18.34 -3.77
N ALA A 44 -18.76 18.70 -3.40
CA ALA A 44 -18.43 19.83 -2.55
C ALA A 44 -17.82 21.01 -3.33
N ARG A 45 -18.08 21.14 -4.63
CA ARG A 45 -17.55 22.24 -5.46
C ARG A 45 -18.24 23.57 -5.21
N GLN A 46 -19.43 23.54 -4.67
CA GLN A 46 -20.25 24.72 -4.35
C GLN A 46 -20.45 24.85 -2.84
N ARG A 47 -20.96 25.99 -2.40
CA ARG A 47 -21.27 26.23 -0.98
C ARG A 47 -22.27 25.22 -0.41
N THR A 48 -23.30 24.88 -1.19
CA THR A 48 -24.23 23.78 -0.84
C THR A 48 -23.65 22.47 -1.31
N ILE A 49 -23.40 21.57 -0.36
CA ILE A 49 -22.85 20.25 -0.62
C ILE A 49 -23.97 19.28 -0.96
N TYR A 50 -23.77 18.52 -2.02
CA TYR A 50 -24.69 17.46 -2.42
C TYR A 50 -23.97 16.10 -2.42
N VAL A 51 -24.76 15.06 -2.26
CA VAL A 51 -24.33 13.68 -2.47
C VAL A 51 -25.03 13.14 -3.70
N ASN A 52 -24.25 12.69 -4.67
CA ASN A 52 -24.76 12.00 -5.86
C ASN A 52 -24.84 10.51 -5.55
N LEU A 53 -26.01 9.92 -5.73
CA LEU A 53 -26.29 8.51 -5.55
C LEU A 53 -26.83 7.89 -6.82
N THR A 54 -26.41 6.67 -7.14
CA THR A 54 -27.19 5.76 -7.97
C THR A 54 -27.72 4.68 -7.04
N VAL A 55 -29.03 4.47 -7.03
CA VAL A 55 -29.69 3.52 -6.12
C VAL A 55 -30.64 2.60 -6.87
N GLN A 56 -30.77 1.37 -6.37
CA GLN A 56 -31.87 0.47 -6.70
C GLN A 56 -32.89 0.50 -5.55
N ALA A 57 -34.11 0.88 -5.87
CA ALA A 57 -35.24 0.90 -4.93
C ALA A 57 -36.12 -0.33 -5.15
N TYR A 58 -36.32 -1.13 -4.11
CA TYR A 58 -37.09 -2.39 -4.14
C TYR A 58 -38.50 -2.13 -3.63
N VAL A 59 -39.50 -2.36 -4.51
CA VAL A 59 -40.92 -2.18 -4.22
C VAL A 59 -41.60 -3.54 -4.27
N GLY A 60 -42.03 -4.05 -3.08
CA GLY A 60 -42.69 -5.36 -2.95
C GLY A 60 -41.78 -6.57 -3.10
N GLU A 61 -40.48 -6.38 -3.01
CA GLU A 61 -39.47 -7.44 -3.05
C GLU A 61 -38.27 -7.09 -2.17
N GLU A 62 -37.51 -8.10 -1.73
CA GLU A 62 -36.31 -7.90 -0.92
C GLU A 62 -35.05 -7.89 -1.77
N PRO A 63 -34.04 -7.06 -1.40
CA PRO A 63 -32.76 -7.08 -2.07
C PRO A 63 -32.00 -8.38 -1.81
N PRO A 64 -31.17 -8.88 -2.74
CA PRO A 64 -30.31 -10.04 -2.49
C PRO A 64 -29.32 -9.74 -1.38
N GLN A 65 -28.99 -10.77 -0.59
CA GLN A 65 -28.06 -10.65 0.55
C GLN A 65 -26.66 -10.21 0.12
N LEU A 66 -26.16 -10.78 -0.98
CA LEU A 66 -24.93 -10.37 -1.64
C LEU A 66 -25.24 -9.82 -3.04
N TYR A 67 -24.42 -8.90 -3.49
CA TYR A 67 -24.59 -8.19 -4.77
C TYR A 67 -23.76 -8.80 -5.90
N PHE A 68 -23.13 -9.93 -5.65
CA PHE A 68 -22.35 -10.71 -6.60
C PHE A 68 -22.41 -12.18 -6.22
N GLU A 69 -22.17 -13.07 -7.17
CA GLU A 69 -22.04 -14.50 -6.92
C GLU A 69 -20.76 -14.77 -6.14
N PRO A 70 -20.83 -15.46 -4.99
CA PRO A 70 -19.66 -15.79 -4.19
C PRO A 70 -18.64 -16.61 -4.97
N TYR A 71 -17.36 -16.31 -4.78
CA TYR A 71 -16.28 -17.09 -5.35
C TYR A 71 -16.20 -18.45 -4.64
N ILE A 72 -16.12 -19.53 -5.43
CA ILE A 72 -16.10 -20.90 -4.95
C ILE A 72 -14.66 -21.39 -4.89
N TYR A 73 -14.26 -21.88 -3.74
CA TYR A 73 -12.96 -22.49 -3.52
C TYR A 73 -13.11 -24.01 -3.46
N LYS A 74 -12.12 -24.74 -3.97
CA LYS A 74 -12.09 -26.21 -3.99
C LYS A 74 -10.90 -26.70 -3.18
N ASP A 75 -10.99 -27.88 -2.60
CA ASP A 75 -9.88 -28.51 -1.90
C ASP A 75 -8.71 -28.78 -2.88
N VAL A 76 -7.55 -28.28 -2.50
CA VAL A 76 -6.29 -28.39 -3.27
C VAL A 76 -5.18 -29.09 -2.51
N SER A 77 -5.50 -29.81 -1.42
CA SER A 77 -4.52 -30.47 -0.53
C SER A 77 -3.52 -31.34 -1.31
N ASP A 78 -4.00 -32.09 -2.30
CA ASP A 78 -3.21 -33.04 -3.12
C ASP A 78 -2.91 -32.51 -4.54
N ARG A 79 -3.03 -31.19 -4.74
CA ARG A 79 -2.80 -30.56 -6.04
C ARG A 79 -1.36 -30.07 -6.19
N PRO A 80 -0.87 -29.88 -7.44
CA PRO A 80 0.44 -29.28 -7.67
C PRO A 80 0.59 -27.94 -6.95
N SER A 81 1.74 -27.71 -6.34
CA SER A 81 1.98 -26.53 -5.52
C SER A 81 2.61 -25.38 -6.29
N VAL A 82 2.26 -24.15 -5.88
CA VAL A 82 2.89 -22.90 -6.27
C VAL A 82 3.31 -22.15 -5.01
N ILE A 83 4.56 -21.73 -4.95
CA ILE A 83 5.11 -21.01 -3.81
C ILE A 83 4.76 -19.53 -3.97
N VAL A 84 4.25 -18.93 -2.90
CA VAL A 84 3.94 -17.50 -2.84
C VAL A 84 4.79 -16.86 -1.74
N VAL A 85 5.77 -16.05 -2.12
CA VAL A 85 6.67 -15.39 -1.17
C VAL A 85 6.10 -14.03 -0.79
N GLY A 86 5.61 -13.91 0.44
CA GLY A 86 4.98 -12.73 1.01
C GLY A 86 3.47 -12.87 1.15
N ALA A 87 2.95 -12.60 2.35
CA ALA A 87 1.52 -12.60 2.69
C ALA A 87 0.89 -11.19 2.65
N GLY A 88 1.41 -10.30 1.82
CA GLY A 88 0.82 -9.00 1.50
C GLY A 88 -0.37 -9.14 0.52
N PRO A 89 -1.00 -8.02 0.09
CA PRO A 89 -2.16 -8.08 -0.81
C PRO A 89 -1.88 -8.90 -2.07
N GLY A 90 -0.74 -8.70 -2.74
CA GLY A 90 -0.38 -9.48 -3.93
C GLY A 90 -0.35 -10.98 -3.67
N GLY A 91 0.28 -11.40 -2.55
CA GLY A 91 0.40 -12.82 -2.22
C GLY A 91 -0.91 -13.46 -1.77
N LEU A 92 -1.72 -12.77 -0.95
CA LEU A 92 -3.00 -13.32 -0.47
C LEU A 92 -4.01 -13.50 -1.62
N PHE A 93 -4.12 -12.51 -2.53
CA PHE A 93 -4.99 -12.64 -3.69
C PHE A 93 -4.46 -13.68 -4.69
N ALA A 94 -3.15 -13.78 -4.87
CA ALA A 94 -2.55 -14.86 -5.65
C ALA A 94 -2.89 -16.25 -5.06
N ALA A 95 -2.78 -16.41 -3.74
CA ALA A 95 -3.09 -17.67 -3.06
C ALA A 95 -4.55 -18.07 -3.22
N LEU A 96 -5.51 -17.16 -3.01
CA LEU A 96 -6.93 -17.44 -3.22
C LEU A 96 -7.23 -17.79 -4.68
N ARG A 97 -6.61 -17.08 -5.63
CA ARG A 97 -6.80 -17.36 -7.05
C ARG A 97 -6.22 -18.71 -7.47
N LEU A 98 -5.07 -19.10 -6.94
CA LEU A 98 -4.52 -20.45 -7.16
C LEU A 98 -5.47 -21.54 -6.71
N ILE A 99 -6.12 -21.42 -5.55
CA ILE A 99 -7.13 -22.36 -5.07
C ILE A 99 -8.30 -22.48 -6.04
N GLU A 100 -8.84 -21.36 -6.54
CA GLU A 100 -9.89 -21.38 -7.55
C GLU A 100 -9.47 -22.12 -8.83
N LEU A 101 -8.19 -22.00 -9.21
CA LEU A 101 -7.59 -22.64 -10.38
C LEU A 101 -7.18 -24.10 -10.14
N GLY A 102 -7.41 -24.64 -8.92
CA GLY A 102 -7.11 -26.02 -8.58
C GLY A 102 -5.64 -26.29 -8.28
N LEU A 103 -4.90 -25.28 -7.81
CA LEU A 103 -3.48 -25.39 -7.42
C LEU A 103 -3.31 -25.08 -5.94
N LYS A 104 -2.37 -25.77 -5.29
CA LYS A 104 -2.06 -25.59 -3.87
C LYS A 104 -1.11 -24.42 -3.64
N PRO A 105 -1.53 -23.30 -3.02
CA PRO A 105 -0.62 -22.25 -2.63
C PRO A 105 0.17 -22.65 -1.38
N ILE A 106 1.48 -22.40 -1.39
CA ILE A 106 2.35 -22.46 -0.21
C ILE A 106 2.85 -21.04 0.04
N VAL A 107 2.21 -20.35 0.99
CA VAL A 107 2.54 -18.96 1.32
C VAL A 107 3.64 -18.92 2.38
N VAL A 108 4.73 -18.20 2.10
CA VAL A 108 5.87 -18.03 3.00
C VAL A 108 5.98 -16.55 3.38
N GLU A 109 5.80 -16.24 4.68
CA GLU A 109 5.84 -14.88 5.22
C GLU A 109 6.92 -14.75 6.30
N ARG A 110 7.79 -13.74 6.15
CA ARG A 110 8.89 -13.50 7.08
C ARG A 110 8.43 -13.04 8.46
N GLY A 111 7.35 -12.27 8.51
CA GLY A 111 6.79 -11.72 9.73
C GLY A 111 5.75 -12.62 10.39
N LYS A 112 5.07 -12.07 11.37
CA LYS A 112 4.04 -12.76 12.17
C LYS A 112 2.65 -12.56 11.56
N ASP A 113 1.67 -13.33 12.05
CA ASP A 113 0.26 -13.09 11.75
C ASP A 113 -0.23 -11.72 12.28
N VAL A 114 -1.39 -11.27 11.82
CA VAL A 114 -1.90 -9.93 12.17
C VAL A 114 -2.05 -9.70 13.68
N ARG A 115 -2.34 -10.71 14.49
CA ARG A 115 -2.54 -10.56 15.93
C ARG A 115 -1.21 -10.38 16.66
N GLU A 116 -0.26 -11.26 16.39
CA GLU A 116 1.08 -11.20 17.00
C GLU A 116 1.86 -9.97 16.52
N ARG A 117 1.73 -9.64 15.22
CA ARG A 117 2.30 -8.42 14.63
C ARG A 117 1.81 -7.15 15.33
N LYS A 118 0.53 -7.09 15.73
CA LYS A 118 -0.03 -5.95 16.47
C LYS A 118 0.70 -5.71 17.79
N LYS A 119 1.15 -6.77 18.48
CA LYS A 119 1.93 -6.66 19.71
C LYS A 119 3.30 -6.03 19.46
N ASP A 120 3.97 -6.43 18.37
CA ASP A 120 5.28 -5.86 17.98
C ASP A 120 5.15 -4.38 17.63
N LEU A 121 4.10 -3.99 16.91
CA LEU A 121 3.81 -2.59 16.58
C LEU A 121 3.60 -1.73 17.84
N ALA A 122 2.89 -2.25 18.83
CA ALA A 122 2.65 -1.55 20.09
C ALA A 122 3.94 -1.29 20.90
N ARG A 123 4.97 -2.11 20.73
CA ARG A 123 6.28 -2.00 21.41
C ARG A 123 7.17 -0.90 20.83
N ILE A 124 6.93 -0.46 19.59
CA ILE A 124 7.79 0.56 18.95
C ILE A 124 7.84 1.86 19.79
N ARG A 125 6.70 2.30 20.34
CA ARG A 125 6.64 3.52 21.16
C ARG A 125 7.44 3.43 22.45
N PRO A 126 7.23 2.44 23.34
CA PRO A 126 7.97 2.36 24.60
C PRO A 126 9.44 1.95 24.42
N GLU A 127 9.75 1.12 23.44
CA GLU A 127 11.11 0.61 23.23
C GLU A 127 11.95 1.50 22.29
N GLN A 128 11.33 2.41 21.57
CA GLN A 128 11.99 3.26 20.55
C GLN A 128 12.80 2.42 19.53
N ARG A 129 12.31 1.22 19.23
CA ARG A 129 12.93 0.24 18.32
C ARG A 129 11.91 -0.44 17.44
N VAL A 130 12.35 -0.83 16.26
CA VAL A 130 11.56 -1.57 15.27
C VAL A 130 12.11 -2.98 15.16
N ASP A 131 11.23 -3.99 15.23
CA ASP A 131 11.60 -5.37 14.89
C ASP A 131 11.81 -5.46 13.38
N PRO A 132 13.01 -5.86 12.88
CA PRO A 132 13.32 -5.90 11.47
C PRO A 132 12.53 -6.96 10.69
N GLU A 133 11.90 -7.90 11.36
CA GLU A 133 11.16 -8.99 10.72
C GLU A 133 9.63 -8.90 10.97
N SER A 134 9.17 -8.06 11.92
CA SER A 134 7.75 -7.88 12.23
C SER A 134 7.46 -6.41 12.56
N ASN A 135 6.95 -5.66 11.58
CA ASN A 135 6.77 -4.21 11.66
C ASN A 135 5.62 -3.73 10.75
N TYR A 136 5.52 -2.44 10.45
CA TYR A 136 4.47 -1.93 9.54
C TYR A 136 4.60 -2.40 8.08
N SER A 137 5.75 -2.96 7.68
CA SER A 137 5.98 -3.47 6.32
C SER A 137 5.88 -4.98 6.23
N PHE A 138 6.35 -5.70 7.27
CA PHE A 138 6.46 -7.17 7.28
C PHE A 138 5.46 -7.81 8.24
N GLY A 139 4.94 -8.95 7.82
CA GLY A 139 3.90 -9.73 8.47
C GLY A 139 2.63 -9.81 7.63
N GLU A 140 1.69 -10.61 8.09
CA GLU A 140 0.43 -10.89 7.41
C GLU A 140 -0.30 -9.61 6.98
N GLY A 141 -0.74 -9.58 5.72
CA GLY A 141 -1.36 -8.41 5.08
C GLY A 141 -0.38 -7.33 4.61
N GLY A 142 0.94 -7.49 4.86
CA GLY A 142 1.99 -6.56 4.45
C GLY A 142 1.78 -5.13 4.98
N ALA A 143 2.28 -4.13 4.26
CA ALA A 143 2.08 -2.72 4.60
C ALA A 143 0.61 -2.28 4.52
N GLY A 144 -0.23 -3.02 3.79
CA GLY A 144 -1.67 -2.76 3.67
C GLY A 144 -2.46 -3.00 4.95
N ALA A 145 -2.10 -4.00 5.77
CA ALA A 145 -2.88 -4.42 6.94
C ALA A 145 -3.15 -3.31 7.96
N TYR A 146 -2.15 -2.47 8.18
CA TYR A 146 -2.19 -1.35 9.11
C TYR A 146 -2.03 -0.01 8.35
N SER A 147 -2.83 0.18 7.32
CA SER A 147 -2.95 1.43 6.55
C SER A 147 -4.35 2.00 6.68
N ASP A 148 -4.67 3.09 5.98
CA ASP A 148 -6.06 3.56 5.82
C ASP A 148 -6.96 2.52 5.12
N GLY A 149 -6.35 1.53 4.47
CA GLY A 149 -7.11 0.53 3.71
C GLY A 149 -7.83 1.12 2.52
N LYS A 150 -7.23 2.10 1.85
CA LYS A 150 -7.77 2.68 0.61
C LYS A 150 -7.80 1.66 -0.50
N LEU A 151 -8.96 1.55 -1.12
CA LEU A 151 -9.25 0.58 -2.18
C LEU A 151 -9.46 1.27 -3.54
N TYR A 152 -9.20 2.58 -3.62
CA TYR A 152 -9.27 3.31 -4.87
C TYR A 152 -7.99 3.14 -5.69
N THR A 153 -8.14 2.84 -6.97
CA THR A 153 -7.03 2.84 -7.94
C THR A 153 -7.42 3.60 -9.20
N ARG A 154 -6.50 4.39 -9.74
CA ARG A 154 -6.67 5.08 -11.02
C ARG A 154 -6.49 4.15 -12.23
N SER A 155 -5.80 3.03 -12.04
CA SER A 155 -5.48 2.08 -13.10
C SER A 155 -6.53 0.99 -13.20
N LYS A 156 -7.57 1.23 -14.02
CA LYS A 156 -8.59 0.21 -14.36
C LYS A 156 -8.20 -0.70 -15.53
N LYS A 157 -7.12 -0.37 -16.25
CA LYS A 157 -6.70 -1.08 -17.47
C LYS A 157 -6.01 -2.43 -17.24
N ARG A 158 -5.61 -2.73 -16.00
CA ARG A 158 -4.72 -3.88 -15.70
C ARG A 158 -5.46 -5.13 -15.21
N GLY A 159 -6.78 -5.07 -14.99
CA GLY A 159 -7.57 -6.20 -14.54
C GLY A 159 -8.84 -5.78 -13.80
N ASN A 160 -9.60 -6.76 -13.27
CA ASN A 160 -10.89 -6.54 -12.64
C ASN A 160 -10.74 -6.07 -11.19
N THR A 161 -10.84 -4.74 -10.97
CA THR A 161 -10.79 -4.14 -9.64
C THR A 161 -12.00 -4.47 -8.78
N ASP A 162 -13.17 -4.65 -9.41
CA ASP A 162 -14.42 -4.93 -8.70
C ASP A 162 -14.36 -6.32 -8.05
N ARG A 163 -13.72 -7.28 -8.71
CA ARG A 163 -13.44 -8.61 -8.16
C ARG A 163 -12.65 -8.54 -6.85
N ILE A 164 -11.62 -7.69 -6.79
CA ILE A 164 -10.82 -7.51 -5.55
C ILE A 164 -11.69 -6.98 -4.41
N LEU A 165 -12.57 -6.01 -4.70
CA LEU A 165 -13.50 -5.49 -3.69
C LEU A 165 -14.52 -6.54 -3.26
N GLN A 166 -15.05 -7.34 -4.17
CA GLN A 166 -15.99 -8.42 -3.89
C GLN A 166 -15.33 -9.50 -3.00
N ILE A 167 -14.08 -9.87 -3.28
CA ILE A 167 -13.33 -10.81 -2.42
C ILE A 167 -13.16 -10.25 -1.01
N PHE A 168 -12.86 -8.96 -0.84
CA PHE A 168 -12.83 -8.35 0.48
C PHE A 168 -14.19 -8.43 1.19
N VAL A 169 -15.29 -8.18 0.48
CA VAL A 169 -16.66 -8.30 1.04
C VAL A 169 -16.95 -9.74 1.43
N GLN A 170 -16.62 -10.71 0.59
CA GLN A 170 -16.78 -12.15 0.90
C GLN A 170 -16.02 -12.56 2.17
N HIS A 171 -14.91 -11.88 2.48
CA HIS A 171 -14.10 -12.13 3.67
C HIS A 171 -14.44 -11.18 4.86
N GLY A 172 -15.56 -10.45 4.78
CA GLY A 172 -16.12 -9.69 5.89
C GLY A 172 -15.90 -8.19 5.87
N ALA A 173 -15.47 -7.62 4.76
CA ALA A 173 -15.54 -6.17 4.57
C ALA A 173 -16.97 -5.70 4.33
N SER A 174 -17.25 -4.43 4.63
CA SER A 174 -18.56 -3.84 4.38
C SER A 174 -18.88 -3.78 2.89
N GLN A 175 -20.11 -4.09 2.50
CA GLN A 175 -20.59 -3.94 1.12
C GLN A 175 -20.55 -2.48 0.62
N ALA A 176 -20.48 -1.50 1.51
CA ALA A 176 -20.34 -0.08 1.16
C ALA A 176 -19.11 0.20 0.28
N ILE A 177 -18.06 -0.61 0.40
CA ILE A 177 -16.86 -0.46 -0.44
C ILE A 177 -17.12 -0.69 -1.94
N LEU A 178 -18.21 -1.38 -2.29
CA LEU A 178 -18.61 -1.60 -3.68
C LEU A 178 -19.30 -0.37 -4.29
N ALA A 179 -19.84 0.51 -3.44
CA ALA A 179 -20.64 1.65 -3.84
C ALA A 179 -19.88 2.99 -3.74
N ASP A 180 -18.98 3.13 -2.79
CA ASP A 180 -18.29 4.38 -2.51
C ASP A 180 -17.28 4.73 -3.61
N ALA A 181 -17.24 6.00 -4.03
CA ALA A 181 -16.27 6.48 -5.02
C ALA A 181 -14.82 6.38 -4.53
N HIS A 182 -14.62 6.54 -3.22
CA HIS A 182 -13.32 6.39 -2.54
C HIS A 182 -13.42 5.36 -1.42
N PRO A 183 -13.52 4.06 -1.76
CA PRO A 183 -13.74 3.02 -0.78
C PRO A 183 -12.52 2.82 0.13
N HIS A 184 -12.79 2.54 1.41
CA HIS A 184 -11.77 2.19 2.40
C HIS A 184 -12.33 1.23 3.44
N ILE A 185 -11.46 0.47 4.09
CA ILE A 185 -11.86 -0.48 5.14
C ILE A 185 -11.47 0.06 6.53
N GLY A 186 -10.31 0.67 6.65
CA GLY A 186 -9.75 1.17 7.91
C GLY A 186 -8.86 0.15 8.64
N THR A 187 -7.87 0.68 9.36
CA THR A 187 -6.84 -0.10 10.06
C THR A 187 -7.39 -0.95 11.22
N ASP A 188 -8.57 -0.64 11.73
CA ASP A 188 -9.27 -1.37 12.78
C ASP A 188 -10.01 -2.62 12.26
N ARG A 189 -10.42 -2.64 11.00
CA ARG A 189 -11.23 -3.71 10.39
C ARG A 189 -10.46 -4.61 9.44
N LEU A 190 -9.53 -4.03 8.69
CA LEU A 190 -8.77 -4.74 7.67
C LEU A 190 -8.02 -5.97 8.20
N PRO A 191 -7.40 -5.97 9.41
CA PRO A 191 -6.75 -7.15 9.95
C PRO A 191 -7.67 -8.38 10.08
N ARG A 192 -8.94 -8.18 10.43
CA ARG A 192 -9.93 -9.27 10.51
C ARG A 192 -10.28 -9.85 9.14
N VAL A 193 -10.39 -9.00 8.14
CA VAL A 193 -10.64 -9.41 6.74
C VAL A 193 -9.47 -10.26 6.23
N ILE A 194 -8.24 -9.81 6.49
CA ILE A 194 -7.00 -10.53 6.13
C ILE A 194 -6.94 -11.90 6.84
N GLU A 195 -7.25 -11.93 8.14
CA GLU A 195 -7.33 -13.20 8.89
C GLU A 195 -8.36 -14.17 8.28
N ASN A 196 -9.50 -13.67 7.82
CA ASN A 196 -10.51 -14.51 7.16
C ASN A 196 -10.01 -15.03 5.81
N MET A 197 -9.30 -14.23 5.02
CA MET A 197 -8.65 -14.69 3.78
C MET A 197 -7.67 -15.84 4.07
N ARG A 198 -6.82 -15.73 5.09
CA ARG A 198 -5.94 -16.81 5.53
C ARG A 198 -6.72 -18.07 5.93
N LYS A 199 -7.80 -17.93 6.70
CA LYS A 199 -8.63 -19.06 7.09
C LYS A 199 -9.20 -19.80 5.89
N THR A 200 -9.62 -19.08 4.86
CA THR A 200 -10.05 -19.66 3.58
C THR A 200 -8.90 -20.43 2.91
N ILE A 201 -7.71 -19.84 2.82
CA ILE A 201 -6.54 -20.52 2.23
C ILE A 201 -6.26 -21.85 2.93
N LEU A 202 -6.25 -21.85 4.28
CA LEU A 202 -5.99 -23.06 5.07
C LEU A 202 -7.14 -24.07 4.98
N ALA A 203 -8.40 -23.63 4.98
CA ALA A 203 -9.57 -24.51 4.92
C ALA A 203 -9.67 -25.29 3.61
N TYR A 204 -9.09 -24.76 2.54
CA TYR A 204 -9.10 -25.40 1.22
C TYR A 204 -7.77 -26.05 0.84
N GLY A 205 -6.92 -26.40 1.83
CA GLY A 205 -5.71 -27.20 1.62
C GLY A 205 -4.46 -26.40 1.24
N GLY A 206 -4.50 -25.09 1.21
CA GLY A 206 -3.30 -24.25 1.09
C GLY A 206 -2.50 -24.21 2.40
N GLU A 207 -1.27 -23.75 2.32
CA GLU A 207 -0.36 -23.59 3.46
C GLU A 207 0.04 -22.15 3.68
N VAL A 208 0.22 -21.73 4.97
CA VAL A 208 0.74 -20.42 5.33
C VAL A 208 1.80 -20.58 6.42
N HIS A 209 3.04 -20.23 6.09
CA HIS A 209 4.21 -20.35 6.97
C HIS A 209 4.66 -18.96 7.41
N PHE A 210 4.32 -18.57 8.64
CA PHE A 210 4.81 -17.33 9.27
C PHE A 210 6.21 -17.51 9.85
N GLN A 211 6.87 -16.37 10.11
CA GLN A 211 8.24 -16.33 10.62
C GLN A 211 9.18 -17.21 9.77
N THR A 212 8.90 -17.26 8.47
CA THR A 212 9.62 -18.06 7.48
C THR A 212 10.08 -17.13 6.36
N LYS A 213 11.39 -16.90 6.29
CA LYS A 213 12.02 -15.91 5.42
C LYS A 213 12.72 -16.60 4.25
N MET A 214 12.34 -16.26 3.02
CA MET A 214 13.10 -16.68 1.83
C MET A 214 14.52 -16.10 1.89
N THR A 215 15.50 -16.96 1.71
CA THR A 215 16.92 -16.59 1.68
C THR A 215 17.59 -16.88 0.33
N GLY A 216 16.94 -17.64 -0.53
CA GLY A 216 17.47 -17.98 -1.84
C GLY A 216 16.43 -18.57 -2.78
N LEU A 217 16.73 -18.54 -4.07
CA LEU A 217 16.00 -19.20 -5.14
C LEU A 217 16.78 -20.45 -5.56
N ILE A 218 16.09 -21.56 -5.80
CA ILE A 218 16.68 -22.78 -6.33
C ILE A 218 16.45 -22.76 -7.85
N ILE A 219 17.52 -22.55 -8.61
CA ILE A 219 17.46 -22.42 -10.06
C ILE A 219 18.14 -23.63 -10.71
N ASP A 220 17.41 -24.32 -11.57
CA ASP A 220 17.93 -25.40 -12.41
C ASP A 220 18.47 -24.80 -13.72
N HIS A 221 19.70 -25.14 -14.05
CA HIS A 221 20.40 -24.71 -15.25
C HIS A 221 20.43 -25.78 -16.33
N SER A 222 19.88 -27.00 -16.07
CA SER A 222 20.02 -28.18 -16.93
C SER A 222 18.96 -28.29 -18.04
N SER A 223 17.96 -27.47 -18.10
CA SER A 223 16.70 -27.72 -18.82
C SER A 223 16.68 -27.36 -20.32
N LEU A 224 17.82 -27.29 -21.04
CA LEU A 224 17.85 -27.00 -22.48
C LEU A 224 18.29 -28.18 -23.36
N ARG A 225 18.06 -29.42 -22.97
CA ARG A 225 18.24 -30.55 -23.87
C ARG A 225 16.96 -31.38 -23.97
N SER A 226 16.06 -30.99 -24.84
CA SER A 226 15.19 -31.82 -25.69
C SER A 226 13.91 -31.12 -26.14
N GLY A 227 13.74 -30.84 -27.42
CA GLY A 227 12.57 -31.05 -28.28
C GLY A 227 11.23 -30.48 -27.83
N GLY A 228 11.15 -29.30 -27.23
CA GLY A 228 9.89 -28.61 -26.98
C GLY A 228 9.73 -27.37 -27.87
N THR A 229 8.53 -27.13 -28.34
CA THR A 229 8.14 -25.92 -29.14
C THR A 229 8.76 -24.67 -28.53
N PRO A 230 9.38 -23.77 -29.31
CA PRO A 230 9.97 -22.55 -28.77
C PRO A 230 8.87 -21.71 -28.13
N LEU A 231 8.88 -21.57 -26.81
CA LEU A 231 8.21 -20.46 -26.15
C LEU A 231 8.89 -19.18 -26.66
N THR A 232 8.13 -18.17 -27.02
CA THR A 232 8.57 -16.93 -27.67
C THR A 232 9.54 -16.06 -26.85
N ILE A 233 9.98 -16.55 -25.66
CA ILE A 233 10.95 -15.90 -24.77
C ILE A 233 12.10 -16.88 -24.53
N ASP A 234 13.31 -16.47 -24.88
CA ASP A 234 14.54 -17.22 -24.61
C ASP A 234 14.91 -17.06 -23.12
N HIS A 235 14.43 -17.96 -22.28
CA HIS A 235 14.76 -18.02 -20.84
C HIS A 235 16.21 -18.49 -20.57
N CYS A 236 17.09 -18.54 -21.57
CA CYS A 236 18.48 -18.98 -21.45
C CYS A 236 18.67 -20.30 -20.67
N GLY A 237 17.67 -21.18 -20.68
CA GLY A 237 17.70 -22.46 -20.00
C GLY A 237 17.60 -22.44 -18.48
N LYS A 238 17.31 -21.30 -17.87
CA LYS A 238 17.15 -21.19 -16.42
C LYS A 238 15.68 -21.41 -16.03
N ARG A 239 15.46 -22.26 -15.04
CA ARG A 239 14.13 -22.54 -14.48
C ARG A 239 14.16 -22.52 -12.98
N ILE A 240 13.19 -21.85 -12.37
CA ILE A 240 12.98 -21.95 -10.94
C ILE A 240 12.39 -23.32 -10.58
N ILE A 241 12.93 -23.96 -9.57
CA ILE A 241 12.44 -25.24 -9.04
C ILE A 241 12.03 -25.12 -7.56
N GLY A 242 12.28 -23.98 -6.92
CA GLY A 242 11.88 -23.75 -5.54
C GLY A 242 12.58 -22.57 -4.88
N ILE A 243 12.41 -22.50 -3.57
CA ILE A 243 13.09 -21.54 -2.70
C ILE A 243 13.76 -22.23 -1.52
N VAL A 244 14.79 -21.56 -1.01
CA VAL A 244 15.40 -21.84 0.29
C VAL A 244 14.85 -20.81 1.29
N ALA A 245 14.35 -21.26 2.44
CA ALA A 245 13.83 -20.38 3.47
C ALA A 245 14.37 -20.76 4.87
N LYS A 246 14.53 -19.76 5.74
CA LYS A 246 14.85 -19.93 7.17
C LYS A 246 13.60 -19.68 8.00
N LYS A 247 13.41 -20.48 9.04
CA LYS A 247 12.32 -20.32 10.01
C LYS A 247 12.85 -19.77 11.32
N MET A 248 12.13 -18.83 11.92
CA MET A 248 12.43 -18.34 13.26
C MET A 248 11.94 -19.36 14.29
N VAL A 249 12.84 -19.84 15.12
CA VAL A 249 12.53 -20.76 16.25
C VAL A 249 13.21 -20.20 17.50
N ASN A 250 12.44 -19.97 18.56
CA ASN A 250 12.94 -19.42 19.82
C ASN A 250 13.82 -18.16 19.69
N GLY A 251 13.41 -17.25 18.78
CA GLY A 251 14.13 -15.99 18.55
C GLY A 251 15.40 -16.10 17.69
N GLN A 252 15.71 -17.27 17.18
CA GLN A 252 16.86 -17.52 16.29
C GLN A 252 16.42 -18.06 14.94
N TRP A 253 17.09 -17.62 13.87
CA TRP A 253 16.91 -18.20 12.55
C TRP A 253 17.55 -19.60 12.50
N SER A 254 16.71 -20.63 12.47
CA SER A 254 17.15 -22.02 12.24
C SER A 254 17.14 -22.36 10.76
N ILE A 255 17.79 -23.49 10.43
CA ILE A 255 17.85 -24.03 9.07
C ILE A 255 16.47 -24.53 8.66
N VAL A 256 16.25 -24.52 7.58
CA VAL A 256 16.00 -24.34 6.19
C VAL A 256 15.01 -25.38 5.73
N ASN A 257 13.88 -24.91 5.33
CA ASN A 257 12.99 -25.72 4.51
C ASN A 257 13.23 -25.35 3.04
N GLU A 258 13.38 -26.34 2.20
CA GLU A 258 13.25 -26.18 0.75
C GLU A 258 11.78 -26.35 0.39
N PHE A 259 11.21 -25.36 -0.25
CA PHE A 259 9.90 -25.46 -0.87
C PHE A 259 10.09 -25.63 -2.37
N LYS A 260 9.43 -26.64 -2.95
CA LYS A 260 9.57 -26.96 -4.39
C LYS A 260 8.36 -26.50 -5.18
N GLY A 261 8.59 -25.90 -6.34
CA GLY A 261 7.57 -25.44 -7.26
C GLY A 261 7.92 -24.09 -7.92
N PRO A 262 7.09 -23.60 -8.84
CA PRO A 262 7.20 -22.25 -9.37
C PRO A 262 6.92 -21.22 -8.28
N VAL A 263 7.45 -19.98 -8.46
CA VAL A 263 7.50 -18.97 -7.41
C VAL A 263 6.82 -17.67 -7.84
N ILE A 264 5.80 -17.24 -7.11
CA ILE A 264 5.24 -15.89 -7.17
C ILE A 264 5.96 -15.06 -6.11
N LEU A 265 6.76 -14.07 -6.53
CA LEU A 265 7.59 -13.24 -5.66
C LEU A 265 6.86 -11.94 -5.31
N ALA A 266 6.10 -11.94 -4.20
CA ALA A 266 5.21 -10.87 -3.74
C ALA A 266 5.69 -10.19 -2.44
N THR A 267 6.99 -9.94 -2.31
CA THR A 267 7.68 -9.55 -1.06
C THR A 267 7.44 -8.11 -0.58
N GLY A 268 6.74 -7.27 -1.37
CA GLY A 268 6.58 -5.85 -1.07
C GLY A 268 7.86 -5.03 -1.29
N HIS A 269 7.74 -3.70 -1.28
CA HIS A 269 8.85 -2.82 -1.64
C HIS A 269 9.83 -2.51 -0.50
N SER A 270 9.56 -2.99 0.73
CA SER A 270 10.45 -2.81 1.89
C SER A 270 11.43 -3.97 2.10
N ALA A 271 11.30 -5.07 1.34
CA ALA A 271 12.18 -6.23 1.42
C ALA A 271 13.50 -5.99 0.66
N ARG A 272 14.32 -5.08 1.20
CA ARG A 272 15.58 -4.61 0.59
C ARG A 272 16.64 -5.69 0.47
N ASP A 273 16.65 -6.63 1.41
CA ASP A 273 17.47 -7.83 1.37
C ASP A 273 17.18 -8.69 0.13
N VAL A 274 15.94 -8.77 -0.29
CA VAL A 274 15.56 -9.47 -1.53
C VAL A 274 16.14 -8.77 -2.75
N TYR A 275 16.04 -7.44 -2.86
CA TYR A 275 16.63 -6.70 -3.98
C TYR A 275 18.15 -6.89 -4.07
N ARG A 276 18.85 -6.84 -2.92
CA ARG A 276 20.29 -7.08 -2.86
C ARG A 276 20.63 -8.52 -3.26
N TYR A 277 19.84 -9.49 -2.79
CA TYR A 277 19.99 -10.89 -3.18
C TYR A 277 19.82 -11.08 -4.69
N LEU A 278 18.75 -10.51 -5.28
CA LEU A 278 18.50 -10.61 -6.73
C LEU A 278 19.64 -9.98 -7.53
N ALA A 279 20.08 -8.77 -7.16
CA ALA A 279 21.22 -8.12 -7.78
C ALA A 279 22.51 -8.97 -7.71
N ALA A 280 22.85 -9.45 -6.51
CA ALA A 280 24.05 -10.27 -6.30
C ALA A 280 24.00 -11.62 -7.06
N SER A 281 22.80 -12.14 -7.29
CA SER A 281 22.58 -13.40 -8.05
C SER A 281 22.49 -13.18 -9.57
N GLY A 282 22.67 -11.95 -10.07
CA GLY A 282 22.57 -11.63 -11.49
C GLY A 282 21.16 -11.81 -12.07
N ILE A 283 20.13 -11.64 -11.23
CA ILE A 283 18.72 -11.64 -11.64
C ILE A 283 18.36 -10.22 -12.07
N ASP A 284 17.69 -10.09 -13.22
CA ASP A 284 17.46 -8.79 -13.85
C ASP A 284 16.51 -7.91 -13.05
N ILE A 285 17.05 -6.81 -12.60
CA ILE A 285 16.35 -5.71 -11.94
C ILE A 285 16.79 -4.39 -12.56
N GLU A 286 16.01 -3.35 -12.38
CA GLU A 286 16.37 -1.99 -12.80
C GLU A 286 16.01 -0.97 -11.72
N ALA A 287 16.75 0.14 -11.65
CA ALA A 287 16.41 1.28 -10.81
C ALA A 287 15.09 1.90 -11.28
N LYS A 288 14.15 2.09 -10.35
CA LYS A 288 12.84 2.66 -10.63
C LYS A 288 12.65 3.97 -9.86
N GLY A 289 12.16 5.02 -10.55
CA GLY A 289 11.77 6.26 -9.93
C GLY A 289 10.64 6.06 -8.89
N LEU A 290 10.66 6.93 -7.89
CA LEU A 290 9.68 6.98 -6.81
C LEU A 290 9.40 8.43 -6.42
N ALA A 291 8.72 8.69 -5.31
CA ALA A 291 8.59 10.02 -4.75
C ALA A 291 9.03 10.04 -3.30
N ILE A 292 9.69 11.12 -2.90
CA ILE A 292 10.23 11.30 -1.54
C ILE A 292 9.80 12.65 -1.00
N GLY A 293 9.52 12.73 0.29
CA GLY A 293 9.17 13.99 0.94
C GLY A 293 8.92 13.82 2.43
N VAL A 294 7.87 14.45 2.90
CA VAL A 294 7.52 14.57 4.31
C VAL A 294 6.08 14.16 4.55
N ARG A 295 5.72 13.87 5.79
CA ARG A 295 4.34 13.74 6.23
C ARG A 295 3.85 15.10 6.73
N LEU A 296 2.74 15.59 6.23
CA LEU A 296 2.10 16.82 6.66
C LEU A 296 0.86 16.46 7.47
N GLU A 297 0.82 16.93 8.71
CA GLU A 297 -0.29 16.71 9.63
C GLU A 297 -0.99 18.02 9.93
N HIS A 298 -2.32 18.06 9.75
CA HIS A 298 -3.19 19.19 10.06
C HIS A 298 -4.24 18.79 11.10
N PRO A 299 -4.81 19.76 11.87
CA PRO A 299 -6.06 19.51 12.57
C PRO A 299 -7.15 19.06 11.58
N ALA A 300 -7.83 17.96 11.86
CA ALA A 300 -8.85 17.40 10.95
C ALA A 300 -9.98 18.38 10.68
N HIS A 301 -10.41 19.13 11.73
CA HIS A 301 -11.45 20.14 11.62
C HIS A 301 -11.10 21.24 10.61
N LEU A 302 -9.85 21.68 10.59
CA LEU A 302 -9.38 22.68 9.62
C LEU A 302 -9.49 22.17 8.18
N ILE A 303 -9.14 20.90 7.93
CA ILE A 303 -9.29 20.29 6.61
C ILE A 303 -10.76 20.16 6.22
N ASP A 304 -11.62 19.79 7.17
CA ASP A 304 -13.07 19.75 6.95
C ASP A 304 -13.61 21.14 6.57
N GLN A 305 -13.20 22.21 7.26
CA GLN A 305 -13.59 23.59 6.95
C GLN A 305 -13.15 24.02 5.54
N ILE A 306 -11.90 23.73 5.18
CA ILE A 306 -11.33 24.07 3.87
C ILE A 306 -12.06 23.35 2.74
N GLN A 307 -12.30 22.06 2.88
CA GLN A 307 -12.83 21.22 1.80
C GLN A 307 -14.35 21.33 1.66
N TYR A 308 -15.06 21.56 2.77
CA TYR A 308 -16.52 21.71 2.80
C TYR A 308 -16.98 23.17 2.79
N HIS A 309 -16.06 24.13 2.76
CA HIS A 309 -16.36 25.57 2.71
C HIS A 309 -17.30 26.04 3.85
N CYS A 310 -17.20 25.39 5.01
CA CYS A 310 -18.06 25.62 6.15
C CYS A 310 -17.25 25.84 7.43
N ARG A 311 -17.56 26.94 8.19
CA ARG A 311 -16.87 27.23 9.45
C ARG A 311 -17.06 26.15 10.52
N GLU A 312 -18.18 25.46 10.49
CA GLU A 312 -18.53 24.39 11.42
C GLU A 312 -17.91 23.03 11.01
N GLY A 313 -17.14 23.00 9.91
CA GLY A 313 -16.54 21.78 9.36
C GLY A 313 -17.57 20.89 8.66
N ARG A 314 -17.44 19.56 8.83
CA ARG A 314 -18.29 18.56 8.13
C ARG A 314 -19.67 18.32 8.73
N GLY A 315 -19.94 18.85 9.93
CA GLY A 315 -21.16 18.54 10.66
C GLY A 315 -21.28 17.05 11.00
N ARG A 316 -22.52 16.57 11.19
CA ARG A 316 -22.81 15.17 11.59
C ARG A 316 -23.02 14.20 10.42
N TRP A 317 -23.17 14.71 9.19
CA TRP A 317 -23.58 13.91 8.04
C TRP A 317 -22.47 13.61 7.04
N LEU A 318 -21.47 14.48 6.92
CA LEU A 318 -20.40 14.30 5.97
C LEU A 318 -19.25 13.46 6.57
N PRO A 319 -18.58 12.63 5.78
CA PRO A 319 -17.36 11.94 6.21
C PRO A 319 -16.22 12.94 6.43
N ALA A 320 -15.13 12.50 7.03
CA ALA A 320 -13.91 13.29 7.12
C ALA A 320 -13.42 13.70 5.74
N ALA A 321 -13.06 14.96 5.58
CA ALA A 321 -12.72 15.53 4.29
C ALA A 321 -11.39 15.01 3.76
N GLU A 322 -11.36 14.69 2.47
CA GLU A 322 -10.16 14.30 1.74
C GLU A 322 -9.70 15.43 0.81
N TYR A 323 -8.41 15.49 0.55
CA TYR A 323 -7.86 16.33 -0.50
C TYR A 323 -6.86 15.55 -1.38
N SER A 324 -6.75 15.99 -2.61
CA SER A 324 -5.70 15.57 -3.54
C SER A 324 -5.09 16.83 -4.14
N LEU A 325 -3.81 17.02 -3.90
CA LEU A 325 -3.05 18.17 -4.37
C LEU A 325 -1.97 17.71 -5.33
N VAL A 326 -1.80 18.44 -6.41
CA VAL A 326 -0.74 18.19 -7.38
C VAL A 326 -0.31 19.52 -7.99
N THR A 327 0.99 19.68 -8.18
CA THR A 327 1.56 20.83 -8.89
C THR A 327 2.87 20.42 -9.54
N GLN A 328 3.39 21.29 -10.41
CA GLN A 328 4.72 21.16 -11.00
C GLN A 328 5.61 22.26 -10.42
N VAL A 329 6.79 21.86 -9.95
CA VAL A 329 7.81 22.80 -9.48
C VAL A 329 9.14 22.43 -10.12
N GLN A 330 9.68 23.34 -10.93
CA GLN A 330 10.96 23.15 -11.62
C GLN A 330 11.06 21.78 -12.35
N GLY A 331 10.02 21.47 -13.16
CA GLY A 331 10.01 20.29 -14.02
C GLY A 331 9.80 18.95 -13.30
N ARG A 332 9.42 18.95 -12.00
CA ARG A 332 9.06 17.75 -11.25
C ARG A 332 7.69 17.87 -10.62
N GLY A 333 6.97 16.75 -10.61
CA GLY A 333 5.71 16.64 -9.91
C GLY A 333 5.89 16.75 -8.41
N VAL A 334 5.06 17.56 -7.75
CA VAL A 334 4.92 17.62 -6.29
C VAL A 334 3.46 17.35 -5.98
N TYR A 335 3.19 16.39 -5.09
CA TYR A 335 1.81 15.97 -4.87
C TYR A 335 1.55 15.40 -3.48
N SER A 336 0.27 15.42 -3.09
CA SER A 336 -0.20 14.71 -1.89
C SER A 336 -0.28 13.21 -2.18
N PHE A 337 0.25 12.42 -1.26
CA PHE A 337 0.30 10.97 -1.34
C PHE A 337 -0.35 10.35 -0.11
N CYS A 338 -1.20 9.36 -0.31
CA CYS A 338 -1.85 8.62 0.79
C CYS A 338 -2.39 9.52 1.90
N MET A 339 -3.29 10.47 1.54
CA MET A 339 -3.97 11.33 2.51
C MET A 339 -4.88 10.50 3.42
N CYS A 340 -4.71 10.62 4.74
CA CYS A 340 -5.39 9.87 5.79
C CYS A 340 -6.26 10.80 6.63
N PRO A 341 -7.54 10.99 6.26
CA PRO A 341 -8.45 11.87 6.98
C PRO A 341 -8.81 11.28 8.34
N GLY A 342 -8.87 12.12 9.38
CA GLY A 342 -9.18 11.68 10.73
C GLY A 342 -8.29 10.54 11.22
N GLY A 343 -7.03 10.55 10.78
CA GLY A 343 -6.07 9.47 11.00
C GLY A 343 -4.90 9.88 11.88
N PHE A 344 -3.84 9.11 11.83
CA PHE A 344 -2.62 9.33 12.58
C PHE A 344 -1.37 8.91 11.81
N VAL A 345 -0.25 9.53 12.18
CA VAL A 345 1.07 9.24 11.63
C VAL A 345 1.68 8.07 12.40
N VAL A 346 2.36 7.18 11.67
CA VAL A 346 2.94 5.94 12.21
C VAL A 346 4.40 5.77 11.84
N PRO A 347 5.21 5.08 12.70
CA PRO A 347 6.58 4.73 12.40
C PRO A 347 6.62 3.55 11.41
N ALA A 348 7.03 3.82 10.17
CA ALA A 348 7.03 2.83 9.09
C ALA A 348 8.42 2.31 8.73
N ALA A 349 9.42 2.52 9.58
CA ALA A 349 10.74 1.94 9.43
C ALA A 349 10.69 0.40 9.44
N SER A 350 11.60 -0.24 8.72
CA SER A 350 11.74 -1.71 8.68
C SER A 350 13.13 -2.19 9.12
N GLY A 351 13.94 -1.30 9.65
CA GLY A 351 15.29 -1.60 10.14
C GLY A 351 15.67 -0.70 11.31
N PRO A 352 16.77 -1.05 12.02
CA PRO A 352 17.12 -0.41 13.31
C PRO A 352 17.60 1.04 13.19
N GLU A 353 18.33 1.39 12.15
CA GLU A 353 18.91 2.73 11.97
C GLU A 353 18.13 3.57 10.95
N GLN A 354 16.82 3.55 11.05
CA GLN A 354 15.91 4.21 10.12
C GLN A 354 14.78 4.90 10.86
N VAL A 355 14.38 6.08 10.40
CA VAL A 355 13.09 6.68 10.73
C VAL A 355 12.36 6.95 9.43
N VAL A 356 11.18 6.39 9.33
CA VAL A 356 10.25 6.57 8.21
C VAL A 356 8.87 6.78 8.80
N VAL A 357 8.14 7.73 8.25
CA VAL A 357 6.77 8.00 8.66
C VAL A 357 5.79 7.65 7.53
N ASN A 358 4.63 7.17 7.93
CA ASN A 358 3.50 6.94 7.04
C ASN A 358 2.21 7.31 7.79
N GLY A 359 1.05 7.17 7.17
CA GLY A 359 -0.22 7.47 7.79
C GLY A 359 -1.20 6.33 7.68
N MET A 360 -2.12 6.29 8.64
CA MET A 360 -3.27 5.40 8.61
C MET A 360 -4.49 6.03 9.24
N SER A 361 -5.69 5.50 8.93
CA SER A 361 -6.95 5.92 9.52
C SER A 361 -7.78 4.72 9.96
N PRO A 362 -8.51 4.84 11.08
CA PRO A 362 -9.56 3.89 11.42
C PRO A 362 -10.75 4.01 10.45
N SER A 363 -11.60 3.02 10.42
CA SER A 363 -12.79 2.99 9.54
C SER A 363 -13.72 4.20 9.74
N GLY A 364 -13.81 4.71 10.96
CA GLY A 364 -14.65 5.88 11.28
C GLY A 364 -14.03 7.22 10.92
N ARG A 365 -12.72 7.31 10.69
CA ARG A 365 -11.99 8.55 10.34
C ARG A 365 -12.34 9.74 11.25
N ASN A 366 -12.48 9.48 12.56
CA ASN A 366 -12.93 10.45 13.56
C ASN A 366 -11.78 10.98 14.44
N GLY A 367 -10.54 10.78 14.04
CA GLY A 367 -9.38 11.29 14.76
C GLY A 367 -9.28 12.82 14.71
N ARG A 368 -8.54 13.37 15.66
CA ARG A 368 -8.27 14.83 15.80
C ARG A 368 -7.45 15.39 14.63
N TRP A 369 -6.68 14.51 13.94
CA TRP A 369 -5.72 14.88 12.92
C TRP A 369 -6.07 14.29 11.56
N SER A 370 -5.67 15.02 10.51
CA SER A 370 -5.63 14.53 9.13
C SER A 370 -4.23 14.68 8.60
N ASN A 371 -3.69 13.65 7.94
CA ASN A 371 -2.32 13.70 7.48
C ASN A 371 -2.18 13.19 6.04
N SER A 372 -1.11 13.62 5.36
CA SER A 372 -0.79 13.21 4.00
C SER A 372 0.72 13.23 3.76
N GLY A 373 1.24 12.27 3.03
CA GLY A 373 2.55 12.41 2.40
C GLY A 373 2.53 13.60 1.44
N MET A 374 3.55 14.44 1.50
CA MET A 374 3.80 15.52 0.55
C MET A 374 5.14 15.23 -0.09
N VAL A 375 5.12 14.84 -1.36
CA VAL A 375 6.25 14.18 -1.99
C VAL A 375 6.61 14.80 -3.33
N VAL A 376 7.89 14.72 -3.66
CA VAL A 376 8.50 15.18 -4.91
C VAL A 376 8.87 13.97 -5.74
N GLU A 377 8.52 13.98 -7.02
CA GLU A 377 8.95 12.98 -7.99
C GLU A 377 10.47 12.94 -8.09
N ILE A 378 11.04 11.75 -7.93
CA ILE A 378 12.46 11.45 -8.09
C ILE A 378 12.60 10.42 -9.20
N ARG A 379 13.38 10.75 -10.19
CA ARG A 379 13.74 9.86 -11.30
C ARG A 379 15.17 9.36 -11.13
N PRO A 380 15.54 8.22 -11.73
CA PRO A 380 16.90 7.72 -11.66
C PRO A 380 17.98 8.72 -12.14
N GLU A 381 17.67 9.54 -13.12
CA GLU A 381 18.58 10.58 -13.63
C GLU A 381 18.81 11.76 -12.67
N ASP A 382 17.91 12.00 -11.72
CA ASP A 382 18.04 13.10 -10.74
C ASP A 382 19.11 12.83 -9.67
N LEU A 383 19.58 11.60 -9.57
CA LEU A 383 20.52 11.19 -8.53
C LEU A 383 21.87 11.88 -8.62
N GLN A 384 22.28 12.33 -9.81
CA GLN A 384 23.49 13.14 -9.97
C GLN A 384 23.37 14.49 -9.26
N ALA A 385 22.20 15.12 -9.34
CA ALA A 385 21.91 16.38 -8.63
C ALA A 385 21.74 16.20 -7.11
N LEU A 386 21.50 14.96 -6.67
CA LEU A 386 21.37 14.58 -5.26
C LEU A 386 22.69 14.07 -4.65
N SER A 387 23.75 13.89 -5.45
CA SER A 387 25.05 13.33 -5.05
C SER A 387 25.87 14.21 -4.10
N ASN A 388 25.47 15.46 -3.87
CA ASN A 388 26.05 16.32 -2.82
C ASN A 388 25.63 15.89 -1.39
N PHE A 389 24.80 14.86 -1.26
CA PHE A 389 24.53 14.20 0.01
C PHE A 389 25.78 13.40 0.42
N PRO A 390 26.33 13.61 1.62
CA PRO A 390 27.54 12.92 2.03
C PRO A 390 27.26 11.42 2.17
N SER A 391 27.64 10.65 1.16
CA SER A 391 27.75 9.19 1.26
C SER A 391 28.94 8.85 2.16
N LYS A 392 28.79 9.05 3.47
CA LYS A 392 29.74 8.55 4.47
C LYS A 392 29.53 7.06 4.64
N GLY A 393 30.28 6.28 3.95
CA GLY A 393 30.33 4.83 4.04
C GLY A 393 30.48 4.20 2.67
N GLU A 394 31.42 4.67 1.87
CA GLU A 394 31.93 3.87 0.77
C GLU A 394 32.56 2.61 1.38
N GLU A 395 31.85 1.50 1.31
CA GLU A 395 32.51 0.21 1.16
C GLU A 395 33.30 0.31 -0.16
N LYS A 396 34.59 0.58 -0.01
CA LYS A 396 35.57 0.69 -1.11
C LYS A 396 35.72 -0.59 -1.95
N ASP A 397 34.99 -1.65 -1.59
CA ASP A 397 35.21 -3.00 -2.11
C ASP A 397 34.08 -3.60 -2.95
N CYS A 398 33.10 -2.85 -3.45
CA CYS A 398 32.13 -3.45 -4.34
C CYS A 398 32.30 -2.95 -5.78
N LYS A 399 33.17 -3.61 -6.54
CA LYS A 399 33.21 -3.60 -8.03
C LYS A 399 32.01 -4.39 -8.62
N SER A 400 30.85 -4.38 -7.95
CA SER A 400 29.67 -5.09 -8.45
C SER A 400 29.08 -4.33 -9.63
N PRO A 401 28.86 -4.95 -10.79
CA PRO A 401 28.20 -4.36 -11.96
C PRO A 401 26.76 -3.90 -11.67
N PHE A 402 26.14 -4.31 -10.54
CA PHE A 402 24.78 -3.97 -10.13
C PHE A 402 24.66 -2.69 -9.30
N LYS A 403 25.72 -1.89 -9.22
CA LYS A 403 25.76 -0.63 -8.45
C LYS A 403 24.69 0.38 -8.94
N GLU A 404 24.43 0.39 -10.24
CA GLU A 404 23.47 1.29 -10.88
C GLU A 404 22.01 0.90 -10.59
N ASP A 405 21.68 -0.39 -10.57
CA ASP A 405 20.31 -0.88 -10.41
C ASP A 405 19.73 -0.60 -9.00
N LEU A 406 20.58 -0.46 -8.00
CA LEU A 406 20.21 -0.18 -6.60
C LEU A 406 20.40 1.29 -6.21
N ARG A 407 20.73 2.18 -7.12
CA ARG A 407 21.04 3.59 -6.80
C ARG A 407 19.88 4.34 -6.13
N VAL A 408 18.64 4.12 -6.57
CA VAL A 408 17.46 4.75 -5.96
C VAL A 408 17.17 4.17 -4.58
N LEU A 409 17.40 2.87 -4.38
CA LEU A 409 17.32 2.22 -3.06
C LEU A 409 18.34 2.83 -2.08
N ARG A 410 19.57 3.09 -2.52
CA ARG A 410 20.60 3.70 -1.66
C ARG A 410 20.22 5.11 -1.23
N LEU A 411 19.69 5.94 -2.15
CA LEU A 411 19.17 7.25 -1.79
C LEU A 411 18.10 7.15 -0.70
N GLN A 412 17.17 6.22 -0.85
CA GLN A 412 16.10 5.99 0.12
C GLN A 412 16.67 5.62 1.50
N GLU A 413 17.64 4.71 1.54
CA GLU A 413 18.29 4.26 2.78
C GLU A 413 19.09 5.38 3.45
N GLU A 414 19.80 6.15 2.69
CA GLU A 414 20.59 7.28 3.22
C GLU A 414 19.69 8.35 3.83
N LEU A 415 18.59 8.71 3.18
CA LEU A 415 17.64 9.68 3.73
C LEU A 415 16.95 9.17 5.00
N GLU A 416 16.60 7.90 5.06
CA GLU A 416 16.01 7.28 6.26
C GLU A 416 17.01 7.23 7.42
N ARG A 417 18.27 6.98 7.13
CA ARG A 417 19.36 7.00 8.10
C ARG A 417 19.64 8.43 8.59
N GLN A 418 19.70 9.41 7.70
CA GLN A 418 19.83 10.82 8.08
C GLN A 418 18.68 11.26 8.99
N CYS A 419 17.45 10.85 8.66
CA CYS A 419 16.28 11.11 9.49
C CYS A 419 16.46 10.52 10.91
N TRP A 420 16.95 9.30 11.02
CA TRP A 420 17.25 8.64 12.31
C TRP A 420 18.35 9.37 13.10
N LEU A 421 19.39 9.87 12.45
CA LEU A 421 20.41 10.69 13.09
C LEU A 421 19.84 12.00 13.64
N GLN A 422 18.97 12.67 12.89
CA GLN A 422 18.25 13.86 13.31
C GLN A 422 17.22 13.59 14.42
N ALA A 423 16.81 12.34 14.57
CA ALA A 423 15.90 11.83 15.59
C ALA A 423 16.61 11.35 16.88
N ASN A 424 17.83 11.81 17.14
CA ASN A 424 18.66 11.37 18.27
C ASN A 424 18.88 9.84 18.32
N ARG A 425 18.88 9.19 17.15
CA ARG A 425 19.03 7.73 17.01
C ARG A 425 17.91 6.93 17.70
N LEU A 426 16.71 7.51 17.76
CA LEU A 426 15.49 6.91 18.29
C LEU A 426 14.43 6.82 17.18
N GLN A 427 13.23 6.37 17.55
CA GLN A 427 12.07 6.38 16.66
C GLN A 427 11.23 7.67 16.78
N THR A 428 11.68 8.68 17.51
CA THR A 428 11.13 10.04 17.42
C THR A 428 11.30 10.56 15.99
N ALA A 429 10.36 11.38 15.49
CA ALA A 429 10.47 11.91 14.13
C ALA A 429 10.90 13.39 14.14
N PRO A 430 11.87 13.79 13.28
CA PRO A 430 12.21 15.18 13.04
C PRO A 430 11.02 15.95 12.50
N ALA A 431 10.75 17.15 13.03
CA ALA A 431 9.57 17.91 12.65
C ALA A 431 9.80 19.43 12.69
N GLN A 432 8.95 20.15 11.95
CA GLN A 432 8.82 21.61 11.96
C GLN A 432 7.36 22.02 11.84
N ARG A 433 7.01 23.21 12.35
CA ARG A 433 5.75 23.86 11.93
C ARG A 433 5.80 24.15 10.43
N MET A 434 4.69 24.00 9.74
CA MET A 434 4.63 24.17 8.28
C MET A 434 5.10 25.56 7.84
N THR A 435 4.72 26.61 8.57
CA THR A 435 5.13 27.99 8.29
C THR A 435 6.63 28.21 8.44
N ASP A 436 7.25 27.57 9.43
CA ASP A 436 8.69 27.66 9.66
C ASP A 436 9.49 26.89 8.61
N PHE A 437 9.01 25.69 8.25
CA PHE A 437 9.59 24.93 7.14
C PHE A 437 9.59 25.74 5.84
N VAL A 438 8.46 26.38 5.50
CA VAL A 438 8.33 27.22 4.30
C VAL A 438 9.22 28.46 4.36
N SER A 439 9.36 29.07 5.54
CA SER A 439 10.20 30.27 5.75
C SER A 439 11.69 29.93 5.90
N GLY A 440 12.06 28.65 6.05
CA GLY A 440 13.46 28.24 6.27
C GLY A 440 13.98 28.59 7.67
N ARG A 441 13.13 28.44 8.69
CA ARG A 441 13.47 28.71 10.09
C ARG A 441 13.26 27.46 10.93
N LEU A 442 14.10 27.26 11.95
CA LEU A 442 13.88 26.23 12.95
C LEU A 442 12.65 26.62 13.79
N SER A 443 11.77 25.66 14.07
CA SER A 443 10.64 25.88 14.97
C SER A 443 11.09 25.93 16.42
N ALA A 444 10.64 26.97 17.14
CA ALA A 444 10.94 27.13 18.55
C ALA A 444 10.18 26.09 19.42
N ASP A 445 9.01 25.71 18.96
CA ASP A 445 8.14 24.68 19.56
C ASP A 445 7.43 23.87 18.46
N LEU A 446 6.83 22.77 18.84
CA LEU A 446 6.05 21.92 17.95
C LEU A 446 4.61 21.79 18.43
N ASN A 447 3.69 21.60 17.47
CA ASN A 447 2.31 21.27 17.80
C ASN A 447 2.22 19.87 18.41
N GLU A 448 1.14 19.58 19.13
CA GLU A 448 0.75 18.19 19.41
C GLU A 448 0.61 17.42 18.10
N SER A 449 0.89 16.14 18.14
CA SER A 449 0.86 15.26 16.98
C SER A 449 0.29 13.88 17.32
N SER A 450 -0.23 13.22 16.31
CA SER A 450 -0.67 11.82 16.40
C SER A 450 0.49 10.81 16.39
N TYR A 451 1.71 11.24 16.08
CA TYR A 451 2.87 10.35 16.00
C TYR A 451 3.29 9.83 17.38
N ALA A 452 2.94 8.58 17.67
CA ALA A 452 3.07 8.00 19.01
C ALA A 452 4.49 7.96 19.58
N PRO A 453 5.58 7.72 18.82
CA PRO A 453 6.94 7.74 19.35
C PRO A 453 7.44 9.14 19.77
N GLY A 454 6.74 10.21 19.35
CA GLY A 454 7.08 11.59 19.66
C GLY A 454 7.84 12.32 18.56
N LEU A 455 7.81 13.65 18.61
CA LEU A 455 8.48 14.54 17.65
C LEU A 455 9.67 15.23 18.30
N ILE A 456 10.64 15.61 17.47
CA ILE A 456 11.77 16.45 17.83
C ILE A 456 11.91 17.61 16.84
N ALA A 457 12.11 18.82 17.34
CA ALA A 457 12.35 19.97 16.47
C ALA A 457 13.68 19.79 15.72
N SER A 458 13.62 19.83 14.39
CA SER A 458 14.79 19.64 13.52
C SER A 458 14.61 20.43 12.24
N PRO A 459 15.66 21.06 11.68
CA PRO A 459 15.57 21.91 10.49
C PRO A 459 15.45 21.08 9.21
N LEU A 460 14.30 20.44 8.98
CA LEU A 460 14.01 19.64 7.78
C LEU A 460 14.36 20.40 6.49
N HIS A 461 14.07 21.68 6.45
CA HIS A 461 14.38 22.56 5.30
C HIS A 461 15.86 22.66 4.97
N PHE A 462 16.73 22.34 5.92
CA PHE A 462 18.19 22.44 5.80
C PHE A 462 18.85 21.10 5.48
N TRP A 463 18.46 20.00 6.16
CA TRP A 463 19.13 18.73 5.97
C TRP A 463 18.50 17.84 4.89
N LEU A 464 17.24 18.08 4.51
CA LEU A 464 16.70 17.45 3.31
C LEU A 464 17.45 17.98 2.08
N PRO A 465 17.69 17.16 1.06
CA PRO A 465 18.25 17.63 -0.19
C PRO A 465 17.50 18.84 -0.73
N ASP A 466 18.22 19.87 -1.19
CA ASP A 466 17.64 21.08 -1.77
C ASP A 466 16.66 20.79 -2.88
N PHE A 467 16.95 19.75 -3.68
CA PHE A 467 16.06 19.24 -4.71
C PHE A 467 14.66 18.93 -4.18
N ILE A 468 14.54 18.40 -2.96
CA ILE A 468 13.28 18.02 -2.31
C ILE A 468 12.74 19.21 -1.52
N SER A 469 13.53 19.79 -0.63
CA SER A 469 13.06 20.81 0.33
C SER A 469 12.54 22.06 -0.36
N MET A 470 13.23 22.56 -1.37
CA MET A 470 12.83 23.74 -2.13
C MET A 470 11.52 23.52 -2.89
N ARG A 471 11.38 22.36 -3.55
CA ARG A 471 10.16 22.02 -4.28
C ARG A 471 8.94 21.88 -3.37
N LEU A 472 9.10 21.29 -2.19
CA LEU A 472 8.03 21.21 -1.19
C LEU A 472 7.63 22.59 -0.68
N ARG A 473 8.61 23.45 -0.37
CA ARG A 473 8.37 24.82 0.11
C ARG A 473 7.59 25.64 -0.92
N GLU A 474 7.96 25.59 -2.19
CA GLU A 474 7.23 26.29 -3.25
C GLU A 474 5.84 25.71 -3.47
N ALA A 475 5.67 24.38 -3.46
CA ALA A 475 4.36 23.75 -3.56
C ALA A 475 3.44 24.16 -2.38
N PHE A 476 3.96 24.21 -1.16
CA PHE A 476 3.19 24.63 0.01
C PHE A 476 2.71 26.10 -0.10
N LYS A 477 3.56 26.99 -0.63
CA LYS A 477 3.16 28.38 -0.92
C LYS A 477 2.04 28.45 -1.97
N LEU A 478 2.15 27.68 -3.05
CA LEU A 478 1.16 27.61 -4.12
C LEU A 478 -0.20 27.09 -3.58
N TRP A 479 -0.18 25.99 -2.83
CA TRP A 479 -1.40 25.43 -2.25
C TRP A 479 -2.00 26.32 -1.16
N GLY A 480 -1.19 27.03 -0.39
CA GLY A 480 -1.66 28.03 0.57
C GLY A 480 -2.41 29.19 -0.09
N LYS A 481 -2.00 29.60 -1.31
CA LYS A 481 -2.74 30.59 -2.13
C LYS A 481 -4.05 30.02 -2.70
N GLN A 482 -4.04 28.76 -3.14
CA GLN A 482 -5.22 28.12 -3.74
C GLN A 482 -6.28 27.73 -2.70
N LYS A 483 -5.84 27.33 -1.50
CA LYS A 483 -6.69 26.86 -0.39
C LYS A 483 -6.39 27.67 0.85
N ARG A 484 -7.20 28.72 1.06
CA ARG A 484 -7.06 29.61 2.22
C ARG A 484 -7.10 28.80 3.53
N GLY A 485 -6.09 28.99 4.38
CA GLY A 485 -5.94 28.27 5.66
C GLY A 485 -5.10 26.99 5.57
N PHE A 486 -4.79 26.49 4.38
CA PHE A 486 -3.96 25.28 4.24
C PHE A 486 -2.52 25.47 4.72
N LEU A 487 -1.89 26.60 4.35
CA LEU A 487 -0.57 26.99 4.89
C LEU A 487 -0.78 27.67 6.24
N THR A 488 -0.49 26.98 7.31
CA THR A 488 -0.75 27.41 8.69
C THR A 488 0.34 26.94 9.66
N SER A 489 0.52 27.66 10.77
CA SER A 489 1.38 27.24 11.88
C SER A 489 0.81 26.08 12.70
N GLU A 490 -0.49 25.78 12.55
CA GLU A 490 -1.14 24.64 13.21
C GLU A 490 -0.80 23.30 12.54
N ALA A 491 -0.24 23.34 11.31
CA ALA A 491 0.22 22.14 10.61
C ALA A 491 1.67 21.81 10.94
N THR A 492 1.95 20.53 11.04
CA THR A 492 3.30 19.99 11.33
C THR A 492 3.82 19.19 10.14
N VAL A 493 5.04 19.53 9.70
CA VAL A 493 5.83 18.77 8.73
C VAL A 493 6.70 17.78 9.48
N ILE A 494 6.59 16.50 9.17
CA ILE A 494 7.24 15.38 9.87
C ILE A 494 8.11 14.60 8.88
N GLY A 495 9.39 14.39 9.18
CA GLY A 495 10.32 13.61 8.37
C GLY A 495 10.28 12.12 8.72
N ILE A 496 10.47 11.25 7.78
CA ILE A 496 10.55 11.37 6.33
C ILE A 496 9.61 10.36 5.65
N GLU A 497 8.99 10.74 4.55
CA GLU A 497 8.17 9.84 3.71
C GLU A 497 8.98 9.41 2.49
N THR A 498 9.51 8.18 2.48
CA THR A 498 10.36 7.65 1.42
C THR A 498 9.77 6.46 0.70
N ARG A 499 8.74 5.83 1.28
CA ARG A 499 8.24 4.52 0.83
C ARG A 499 6.94 4.62 0.05
N THR A 500 6.91 5.52 -0.93
CA THR A 500 5.74 5.74 -1.79
C THR A 500 5.59 4.67 -2.87
N SER A 501 6.68 4.02 -3.25
CA SER A 501 6.74 3.00 -4.30
C SER A 501 8.03 2.20 -4.18
N SER A 502 8.14 1.11 -4.94
CA SER A 502 9.40 0.35 -5.06
C SER A 502 10.49 1.21 -5.70
N PRO A 503 11.70 1.23 -5.15
CA PRO A 503 12.87 1.85 -5.77
C PRO A 503 13.50 1.01 -6.88
N VAL A 504 13.00 -0.21 -7.07
CA VAL A 504 13.51 -1.21 -8.00
C VAL A 504 12.34 -1.82 -8.76
N ARG A 505 12.57 -2.19 -10.02
CA ARG A 505 11.69 -3.06 -10.79
C ARG A 505 12.39 -4.38 -11.06
N ILE A 506 11.71 -5.49 -10.79
CA ILE A 506 12.16 -6.83 -11.17
C ILE A 506 11.61 -7.11 -12.56
N LEU A 507 12.47 -7.34 -13.55
CA LEU A 507 12.03 -7.42 -14.94
C LEU A 507 11.20 -8.68 -15.19
N ARG A 508 10.04 -8.50 -15.83
CA ARG A 508 9.16 -9.59 -16.24
C ARG A 508 8.54 -9.30 -17.61
N ASP A 509 8.19 -10.33 -18.29
CA ASP A 509 7.42 -10.27 -19.52
C ASP A 509 5.94 -9.90 -19.20
N SER A 510 5.34 -9.07 -20.03
CA SER A 510 4.00 -8.52 -19.79
C SER A 510 2.85 -9.51 -20.07
N GLU A 511 3.09 -10.53 -20.90
CA GLU A 511 2.08 -11.53 -21.31
C GLU A 511 2.17 -12.76 -20.39
N THR A 512 3.33 -13.34 -20.27
CA THR A 512 3.55 -14.54 -19.44
C THR A 512 3.70 -14.25 -17.96
N MET A 513 3.89 -12.99 -17.58
CA MET A 513 4.18 -12.55 -16.21
C MET A 513 5.44 -13.16 -15.60
N GLN A 514 6.18 -13.96 -16.33
CA GLN A 514 7.43 -14.58 -15.88
C GLN A 514 8.59 -13.59 -15.95
N HIS A 515 9.60 -13.82 -15.12
CA HIS A 515 10.88 -13.13 -15.24
C HIS A 515 11.48 -13.37 -16.64
N ILE A 516 12.06 -12.31 -17.23
CA ILE A 516 12.51 -12.34 -18.64
C ILE A 516 13.52 -13.44 -18.98
N ARG A 517 14.31 -13.94 -18.00
CA ARG A 517 15.33 -14.98 -18.19
C ARG A 517 15.16 -16.22 -17.31
N ILE A 518 14.14 -16.28 -16.45
CA ILE A 518 13.96 -17.40 -15.51
C ILE A 518 12.51 -17.88 -15.60
N ALA A 519 12.31 -19.05 -16.21
CA ALA A 519 11.00 -19.66 -16.31
C ALA A 519 10.46 -20.08 -14.93
N GLY A 520 9.15 -19.90 -14.71
CA GLY A 520 8.47 -20.23 -13.45
C GLY A 520 8.70 -19.27 -12.29
N LEU A 521 9.44 -18.17 -12.50
CA LEU A 521 9.54 -17.05 -11.54
C LEU A 521 8.60 -15.91 -11.96
N PHE A 522 7.64 -15.54 -11.09
CA PHE A 522 6.62 -14.54 -11.35
C PHE A 522 6.81 -13.34 -10.39
N PRO A 523 7.57 -12.29 -10.80
CA PRO A 523 7.68 -11.05 -10.02
C PRO A 523 6.31 -10.39 -9.87
N CYS A 524 5.86 -10.14 -8.63
CA CYS A 524 4.48 -9.77 -8.35
C CYS A 524 4.36 -8.52 -7.48
N GLY A 525 3.39 -7.70 -7.80
CA GLY A 525 2.87 -6.65 -6.97
C GLY A 525 3.77 -5.42 -6.85
N GLU A 526 3.67 -4.77 -5.70
CA GLU A 526 4.35 -3.50 -5.45
C GLU A 526 5.87 -3.68 -5.31
N GLY A 527 6.32 -4.79 -4.70
CA GLY A 527 7.73 -5.10 -4.55
C GLY A 527 8.43 -5.33 -5.89
N ALA A 528 7.75 -5.92 -6.85
CA ALA A 528 8.29 -6.08 -8.20
C ALA A 528 8.17 -4.81 -9.07
N GLY A 529 7.55 -3.74 -8.56
CA GLY A 529 7.44 -2.44 -9.25
C GLY A 529 6.24 -2.33 -10.20
N TYR A 530 5.24 -3.22 -10.10
CA TYR A 530 4.07 -3.26 -11.01
C TYR A 530 2.76 -2.81 -10.38
N ALA A 531 2.71 -2.58 -9.09
CA ALA A 531 1.54 -2.09 -8.37
C ALA A 531 1.90 -0.87 -7.50
N GLY A 532 0.90 -0.18 -6.97
CA GLY A 532 1.07 0.99 -6.12
C GLY A 532 -0.06 1.13 -5.10
N GLY A 533 -0.50 0.04 -4.49
CA GLY A 533 -1.55 0.00 -3.47
C GLY A 533 -2.28 -1.34 -3.43
N ILE A 534 -3.14 -1.50 -2.43
CA ILE A 534 -3.81 -2.78 -2.09
C ILE A 534 -4.51 -3.42 -3.29
N VAL A 535 -5.42 -2.68 -3.95
CA VAL A 535 -6.22 -3.24 -5.05
C VAL A 535 -5.35 -3.58 -6.26
N SER A 536 -4.43 -2.70 -6.65
CA SER A 536 -3.55 -2.97 -7.79
C SER A 536 -2.58 -4.13 -7.53
N ALA A 537 -2.15 -4.31 -6.27
CA ALA A 537 -1.34 -5.46 -5.89
C ALA A 537 -2.16 -6.76 -5.90
N GLY A 538 -3.42 -6.71 -5.46
CA GLY A 538 -4.35 -7.85 -5.55
C GLY A 538 -4.60 -8.27 -6.99
N VAL A 539 -4.91 -7.33 -7.88
CA VAL A 539 -5.07 -7.59 -9.33
C VAL A 539 -3.82 -8.22 -9.93
N ASP A 540 -2.64 -7.69 -9.58
CA ASP A 540 -1.38 -8.22 -10.10
C ASP A 540 -1.09 -9.62 -9.54
N GLY A 541 -1.48 -9.88 -8.28
CA GLY A 541 -1.42 -11.20 -7.66
C GLY A 541 -2.27 -12.25 -8.38
N GLU A 542 -3.52 -11.92 -8.70
CA GLU A 542 -4.39 -12.81 -9.47
C GLU A 542 -3.83 -13.11 -10.87
N ARG A 543 -3.32 -12.09 -11.56
CA ARG A 543 -2.67 -12.28 -12.88
C ARG A 543 -1.44 -13.17 -12.82
N CYS A 544 -0.59 -13.00 -11.79
CA CYS A 544 0.56 -13.89 -11.57
C CYS A 544 0.10 -15.31 -11.26
N ALA A 545 -0.98 -15.50 -10.51
CA ALA A 545 -1.55 -16.83 -10.22
C ALA A 545 -2.10 -17.50 -11.48
N GLU A 546 -2.81 -16.77 -12.35
CA GLU A 546 -3.30 -17.27 -13.63
C GLU A 546 -2.15 -17.70 -14.56
N ALA A 547 -1.11 -16.87 -14.63
CA ALA A 547 0.09 -17.22 -15.40
C ALA A 547 0.85 -18.42 -14.82
N ALA A 548 0.95 -18.51 -13.50
CA ALA A 548 1.56 -19.67 -12.83
C ALA A 548 0.73 -20.93 -13.05
N ALA A 549 -0.60 -20.85 -13.04
CA ALA A 549 -1.47 -21.97 -13.35
C ALA A 549 -1.28 -22.46 -14.79
N THR A 550 -1.25 -21.56 -15.76
CA THR A 550 -0.95 -21.88 -17.15
C THR A 550 0.42 -22.59 -17.25
N TYR A 551 1.43 -22.06 -16.56
CA TYR A 551 2.77 -22.64 -16.55
C TYR A 551 2.82 -24.04 -15.96
N VAL A 552 2.09 -24.31 -14.87
CA VAL A 552 2.06 -25.64 -14.21
C VAL A 552 1.26 -26.63 -15.03
N LEU A 553 0.08 -26.25 -15.51
CA LEU A 553 -0.87 -27.16 -16.18
C LEU A 553 -0.49 -27.46 -17.65
N SER A 554 0.34 -26.62 -18.27
CA SER A 554 0.87 -26.89 -19.64
C SER A 554 2.05 -27.87 -19.68
N ARG A 555 2.49 -28.38 -18.53
CA ARG A 555 3.61 -29.32 -18.43
C ARG A 555 3.08 -30.72 -18.20
N PRO A 556 3.57 -31.68 -18.96
CA PRO A 556 3.23 -33.11 -18.78
C PRO A 556 3.72 -33.66 -17.46
#